data_a6d5cda2c80d3a9b00f9b3f3100083b7
#
_entry.id   a6d5cda2c80d3a9b00f9b3f3100083b7
#
_cell.length_a   1.000
_cell.length_b   1.000
_cell.length_c   1.000
_cell.angle_alpha   90.00
_cell.angle_beta   90.00
_cell.angle_gamma   90.00
#
_symmetry.space_group_name_H-M   'P 1'
#
loop_
_entity.id
_entity.type
_entity.pdbx_description
1 polymer ?
#
loop_
_entity_poly.entity_id
_entity_poly.type
_entity_poly.pdbx_seq_one_letter_code
_entity_poly.pdbx_strand_id
1 'polypeptide(L)'
;MEKYWKMMKNKKGELEIYIYDEIGCDTFWGDTYSAKDFLSDLEAQEDFKKIKLYINSPGGDVFEGISIYNVLQRLKTEKNVKVDVQVDGMAASIASIIAMSGDRIFMPENSMLMIHNPWTYTRGNSIELRKRADELDKICENMKTIYMKRFNSTSEELSRLLDEETWLDANESFKLGLCDKVLEEVKMVAKFDDKAFRNYKHVPNAFLNAKNEKLPEMDSETKALISRVNQILKYEEEFNYE
;
A
#
# COMPACT_ATOMS: atom_id res chain seq x y z
N MET A 1 2.85 3.32 18.72
CA MET A 1 2.51 3.61 17.30
C MET A 1 2.12 2.31 16.64
N GLU A 2 1.05 2.27 15.88
CA GLU A 2 0.64 1.03 15.20
C GLU A 2 1.50 0.81 13.95
N LYS A 3 1.77 -0.46 13.63
CA LYS A 3 2.47 -0.84 12.38
C LYS A 3 1.57 -0.51 11.18
N TYR A 4 2.15 -0.03 10.07
CA TYR A 4 1.40 0.18 8.83
C TYR A 4 0.98 -1.13 8.13
N TRP A 5 1.33 -2.28 8.73
CA TRP A 5 0.88 -3.59 8.29
C TRP A 5 0.31 -4.42 9.44
N LYS A 6 -0.53 -5.37 9.07
CA LYS A 6 -1.03 -6.43 9.95
C LYS A 6 -0.94 -7.77 9.22
N MET A 7 -0.55 -8.81 9.94
CA MET A 7 -0.44 -10.17 9.40
C MET A 7 -1.29 -11.12 10.23
N MET A 8 -2.06 -11.99 9.55
CA MET A 8 -2.86 -13.03 10.22
C MET A 8 -3.09 -14.22 9.30
N LYS A 9 -3.23 -15.42 9.86
CA LYS A 9 -3.68 -16.60 9.09
C LYS A 9 -5.19 -16.65 9.03
N ASN A 10 -5.71 -16.91 7.84
CA ASN A 10 -7.14 -17.19 7.68
C ASN A 10 -7.47 -18.67 7.97
N LYS A 11 -8.76 -19.01 7.99
CA LYS A 11 -9.24 -20.39 8.25
C LYS A 11 -8.74 -21.43 7.23
N LYS A 12 -8.21 -21.00 6.09
CA LYS A 12 -7.64 -21.87 5.04
C LYS A 12 -6.14 -22.05 5.15
N GLY A 13 -5.48 -21.44 6.16
CA GLY A 13 -4.03 -21.44 6.33
C GLY A 13 -3.29 -20.52 5.35
N GLU A 14 -3.99 -19.65 4.62
CA GLU A 14 -3.37 -18.61 3.81
C GLU A 14 -2.95 -17.46 4.72
N LEU A 15 -1.81 -16.82 4.46
CA LEU A 15 -1.36 -15.62 5.17
C LEU A 15 -2.03 -14.39 4.56
N GLU A 16 -2.80 -13.68 5.37
CA GLU A 16 -3.37 -12.38 5.01
C GLU A 16 -2.48 -11.27 5.55
N ILE A 17 -2.05 -10.37 4.67
CA ILE A 17 -1.23 -9.19 4.99
C ILE A 17 -2.03 -7.97 4.58
N TYR A 18 -2.17 -7.01 5.47
CA TYR A 18 -2.84 -5.75 5.25
C TYR A 18 -1.81 -4.62 5.34
N ILE A 19 -1.68 -3.79 4.30
CA ILE A 19 -0.88 -2.56 4.30
C ILE A 19 -1.86 -1.41 4.13
N TYR A 20 -2.22 -0.77 5.26
CA TYR A 20 -3.34 0.19 5.33
C TYR A 20 -2.93 1.54 5.88
N ASP A 21 -1.66 1.93 5.73
CA ASP A 21 -1.16 3.23 6.17
C ASP A 21 0.03 3.68 5.31
N GLU A 22 0.64 4.82 5.63
CA GLU A 22 1.84 5.35 4.99
C GLU A 22 3.04 4.45 5.29
N ILE A 23 3.78 4.06 4.24
CA ILE A 23 4.90 3.11 4.30
C ILE A 23 6.15 3.83 4.79
N GLY A 24 6.77 3.33 5.87
CA GLY A 24 8.04 3.83 6.36
C GLY A 24 8.00 5.29 6.79
N CYS A 25 6.86 5.77 7.30
CA CYS A 25 6.71 7.16 7.74
C CYS A 25 7.67 7.50 8.88
N ASP A 26 8.60 8.45 8.64
CA ASP A 26 9.45 9.00 9.67
C ASP A 26 8.63 9.86 10.64
N THR A 27 8.53 9.42 11.89
CA THR A 27 8.05 10.31 12.94
C THR A 27 9.20 11.19 13.43
N PHE A 28 8.91 12.41 13.79
CA PHE A 28 9.86 13.36 14.38
C PHE A 28 10.64 12.78 15.59
N TRP A 29 10.17 11.67 16.16
CA TRP A 29 10.70 10.99 17.35
C TRP A 29 11.46 9.69 17.03
N GLY A 30 11.64 9.32 15.76
CA GLY A 30 12.53 8.24 15.34
C GLY A 30 11.98 6.80 15.49
N ASP A 31 10.74 6.61 15.91
CA ASP A 31 10.12 5.30 16.02
C ASP A 31 9.33 4.99 14.75
N THR A 32 10.00 4.49 13.73
CA THR A 32 9.38 4.00 12.50
C THR A 32 9.50 2.49 12.39
N TYR A 33 8.44 1.85 11.92
CA TYR A 33 8.53 0.45 11.52
C TYR A 33 9.10 0.35 10.12
N SER A 34 10.15 -0.45 9.97
CA SER A 34 10.92 -0.62 8.75
C SER A 34 10.54 -1.90 7.99
N ALA A 35 10.99 -2.03 6.74
CA ALA A 35 10.91 -3.29 6.00
C ALA A 35 11.65 -4.44 6.70
N LYS A 36 12.62 -4.17 7.56
CA LYS A 36 13.27 -5.17 8.41
C LYS A 36 12.29 -5.73 9.44
N ASP A 37 11.48 -4.87 10.07
CA ASP A 37 10.46 -5.31 11.03
C ASP A 37 9.35 -6.07 10.32
N PHE A 38 8.95 -5.61 9.11
CA PHE A 38 8.03 -6.36 8.24
C PHE A 38 8.56 -7.77 7.93
N LEU A 39 9.84 -7.88 7.56
CA LEU A 39 10.48 -9.17 7.30
C LEU A 39 10.51 -10.05 8.56
N SER A 40 10.83 -9.48 9.72
CA SER A 40 10.83 -10.22 10.99
C SER A 40 9.45 -10.78 11.33
N ASP A 41 8.39 -9.97 11.20
CA ASP A 41 7.01 -10.42 11.40
C ASP A 41 6.60 -11.50 10.40
N LEU A 42 7.06 -11.38 9.15
CA LEU A 42 6.77 -12.35 8.09
C LEU A 42 7.49 -13.68 8.34
N GLU A 43 8.73 -13.65 8.80
CA GLU A 43 9.51 -14.85 9.16
C GLU A 43 8.95 -15.58 10.39
N ALA A 44 8.29 -14.84 11.30
CA ALA A 44 7.57 -15.42 12.42
C ALA A 44 6.28 -16.17 12.01
N GLN A 45 5.82 -15.99 10.77
CA GLN A 45 4.67 -16.74 10.25
C GLN A 45 5.14 -18.10 9.72
N GLU A 46 4.62 -19.18 10.31
CA GLU A 46 4.92 -20.55 9.90
C GLU A 46 3.95 -21.04 8.82
N ASP A 47 4.35 -22.03 8.04
CA ASP A 47 3.50 -22.88 7.18
C ASP A 47 2.41 -22.17 6.37
N PHE A 48 2.80 -21.32 5.44
CA PHE A 48 1.90 -20.80 4.42
C PHE A 48 2.45 -21.04 3.00
N LYS A 49 1.56 -21.26 2.05
CA LYS A 49 1.87 -21.43 0.62
C LYS A 49 1.27 -20.33 -0.24
N LYS A 50 0.44 -19.50 0.39
CA LYS A 50 -0.25 -18.41 -0.28
C LYS A 50 -0.35 -17.21 0.62
N ILE A 51 -0.07 -16.05 0.04
CA ILE A 51 -0.29 -14.73 0.63
C ILE A 51 -1.48 -14.08 -0.08
N LYS A 52 -2.37 -13.47 0.69
CA LYS A 52 -3.32 -12.47 0.24
C LYS A 52 -2.88 -11.13 0.79
N LEU A 53 -2.41 -10.26 -0.09
CA LEU A 53 -1.96 -8.93 0.26
C LEU A 53 -3.06 -7.92 -0.05
N TYR A 54 -3.57 -7.28 0.97
CA TYR A 54 -4.57 -6.21 0.87
C TYR A 54 -3.87 -4.86 1.02
N ILE A 55 -4.09 -3.94 0.08
CA ILE A 55 -3.44 -2.64 0.06
C ILE A 55 -4.51 -1.54 0.08
N ASN A 56 -4.33 -0.61 1.03
CA ASN A 56 -5.00 0.66 1.06
C ASN A 56 -4.02 1.68 1.65
N SER A 57 -3.12 2.21 0.81
CA SER A 57 -1.97 3.00 1.24
C SER A 57 -1.70 4.16 0.29
N PRO A 58 -1.39 5.36 0.83
CA PRO A 58 -0.97 6.51 0.04
C PRO A 58 0.48 6.38 -0.47
N GLY A 59 1.21 5.33 -0.11
CA GLY A 59 2.63 5.19 -0.40
C GLY A 59 3.51 5.56 0.78
N GLY A 60 4.67 6.16 0.55
CA GLY A 60 5.63 6.55 1.58
C GLY A 60 7.09 6.41 1.13
N ASP A 61 7.96 5.84 1.98
CA ASP A 61 9.38 5.68 1.68
C ASP A 61 9.63 4.67 0.56
N VAL A 62 10.36 5.14 -0.46
CA VAL A 62 10.64 4.37 -1.68
C VAL A 62 11.46 3.12 -1.39
N PHE A 63 12.49 3.22 -0.54
CA PHE A 63 13.38 2.09 -0.28
C PHE A 63 12.75 1.04 0.63
N GLU A 64 11.92 1.46 1.57
CA GLU A 64 11.12 0.56 2.39
C GLU A 64 10.14 -0.23 1.50
N GLY A 65 9.42 0.44 0.60
CA GLY A 65 8.49 -0.23 -0.30
C GLY A 65 9.17 -1.15 -1.32
N ILE A 66 10.32 -0.76 -1.90
CA ILE A 66 11.12 -1.65 -2.76
C ILE A 66 11.60 -2.87 -1.98
N SER A 67 12.00 -2.70 -0.72
CA SER A 67 12.43 -3.81 0.15
C SER A 67 11.30 -4.81 0.37
N ILE A 68 10.08 -4.33 0.67
CA ILE A 68 8.88 -5.19 0.80
C ILE A 68 8.59 -5.92 -0.50
N TYR A 69 8.59 -5.21 -1.64
CA TYR A 69 8.42 -5.83 -2.96
C TYR A 69 9.42 -6.97 -3.18
N ASN A 70 10.69 -6.74 -2.90
CA ASN A 70 11.75 -7.74 -3.09
C ASN A 70 11.62 -8.93 -2.13
N VAL A 71 11.19 -8.70 -0.88
CA VAL A 71 10.88 -9.77 0.08
C VAL A 71 9.78 -10.69 -0.47
N LEU A 72 8.69 -10.12 -0.99
CA LEU A 72 7.59 -10.88 -1.58
C LEU A 72 8.05 -11.65 -2.84
N GLN A 73 8.85 -11.02 -3.70
CA GLN A 73 9.43 -11.71 -4.88
C GLN A 73 10.33 -12.89 -4.48
N ARG A 74 11.16 -12.70 -3.43
CA ARG A 74 12.02 -13.77 -2.93
C ARG A 74 11.21 -14.95 -2.40
N LEU A 75 10.12 -14.75 -1.68
CA LEU A 75 9.22 -15.82 -1.25
C LEU A 75 8.61 -16.60 -2.42
N LYS A 76 8.27 -15.90 -3.50
CA LYS A 76 7.76 -16.55 -4.73
C LYS A 76 8.82 -17.47 -5.35
N THR A 77 10.06 -16.99 -5.47
CA THR A 77 11.13 -17.72 -6.16
C THR A 77 11.75 -18.83 -5.31
N GLU A 78 11.99 -18.59 -4.01
CA GLU A 78 12.70 -19.53 -3.15
C GLU A 78 11.77 -20.51 -2.42
N LYS A 79 10.56 -20.05 -2.04
CA LYS A 79 9.61 -20.88 -1.25
C LYS A 79 8.37 -21.30 -2.05
N ASN A 80 8.29 -20.93 -3.33
CA ASN A 80 7.14 -21.19 -4.22
C ASN A 80 5.79 -20.72 -3.61
N VAL A 81 5.82 -19.58 -2.91
CA VAL A 81 4.63 -18.95 -2.32
C VAL A 81 3.89 -18.21 -3.43
N LYS A 82 2.57 -18.34 -3.48
CA LYS A 82 1.72 -17.56 -4.38
C LYS A 82 1.24 -16.28 -3.70
N VAL A 83 1.28 -15.17 -4.41
CA VAL A 83 0.87 -13.85 -3.91
C VAL A 83 -0.31 -13.33 -4.73
N ASP A 84 -1.49 -13.26 -4.11
CA ASP A 84 -2.64 -12.53 -4.66
C ASP A 84 -2.71 -11.16 -3.98
N VAL A 85 -2.78 -10.09 -4.76
CA VAL A 85 -2.92 -8.72 -4.27
C VAL A 85 -4.34 -8.22 -4.52
N GLN A 86 -4.90 -7.51 -3.55
CA GLN A 86 -6.15 -6.76 -3.72
C GLN A 86 -5.94 -5.31 -3.27
N VAL A 87 -6.28 -4.37 -4.14
CA VAL A 87 -6.26 -2.94 -3.81
C VAL A 87 -7.64 -2.56 -3.27
N ASP A 88 -7.79 -2.46 -1.94
CA ASP A 88 -9.10 -2.26 -1.32
C ASP A 88 -9.66 -0.83 -1.47
N GLY A 89 -8.81 0.16 -1.49
CA GLY A 89 -9.21 1.56 -1.74
C GLY A 89 -8.23 2.22 -2.69
N MET A 90 -6.96 2.29 -2.30
CA MET A 90 -5.91 2.79 -3.17
C MET A 90 -4.57 2.08 -2.96
N ALA A 91 -3.79 2.03 -4.03
CA ALA A 91 -2.36 1.75 -3.97
C ALA A 91 -1.63 2.89 -4.69
N ALA A 92 -1.21 3.91 -3.92
CA ALA A 92 -0.60 5.09 -4.49
C ALA A 92 0.93 5.09 -4.32
N SER A 93 1.65 5.70 -5.28
CA SER A 93 3.10 5.87 -5.22
C SER A 93 3.82 4.53 -4.99
N ILE A 94 4.69 4.42 -3.98
CA ILE A 94 5.44 3.18 -3.71
C ILE A 94 4.54 1.99 -3.33
N ALA A 95 3.32 2.21 -2.83
CA ALA A 95 2.35 1.14 -2.60
C ALA A 95 1.91 0.46 -3.90
N SER A 96 1.88 1.19 -5.02
CA SER A 96 1.63 0.61 -6.35
C SER A 96 2.76 -0.32 -6.81
N ILE A 97 4.01 -0.02 -6.45
CA ILE A 97 5.16 -0.91 -6.68
C ILE A 97 5.01 -2.20 -5.85
N ILE A 98 4.58 -2.10 -4.59
CA ILE A 98 4.31 -3.29 -3.77
C ILE A 98 3.19 -4.13 -4.40
N ALA A 99 2.14 -3.48 -4.93
CA ALA A 99 1.07 -4.19 -5.63
C ALA A 99 1.58 -5.02 -6.82
N MET A 100 2.60 -4.54 -7.54
CA MET A 100 3.24 -5.28 -8.65
C MET A 100 3.94 -6.57 -8.20
N SER A 101 4.07 -6.85 -6.91
CA SER A 101 4.58 -8.13 -6.41
C SER A 101 3.61 -9.30 -6.62
N GLY A 102 2.33 -9.04 -6.84
CA GLY A 102 1.31 -10.05 -7.01
C GLY A 102 1.50 -10.95 -8.23
N ASP A 103 1.19 -12.23 -8.09
CA ASP A 103 0.95 -13.12 -9.25
C ASP A 103 -0.36 -12.72 -9.94
N ARG A 104 -1.34 -12.29 -9.15
CA ARG A 104 -2.60 -11.71 -9.62
C ARG A 104 -2.92 -10.47 -8.80
N ILE A 105 -3.43 -9.45 -9.46
CA ILE A 105 -3.83 -8.17 -8.86
C ILE A 105 -5.31 -7.96 -9.13
N PHE A 106 -6.06 -7.74 -8.06
CA PHE A 106 -7.49 -7.52 -8.05
C PHE A 106 -7.80 -6.08 -7.63
N MET A 107 -8.71 -5.42 -8.34
CA MET A 107 -9.14 -4.07 -8.02
C MET A 107 -10.68 -3.99 -8.03
N PRO A 108 -11.34 -3.70 -6.89
CA PRO A 108 -12.73 -3.26 -6.90
C PRO A 108 -12.94 -2.03 -7.80
N GLU A 109 -14.11 -1.89 -8.42
CA GLU A 109 -14.42 -0.77 -9.34
C GLU A 109 -14.21 0.61 -8.72
N ASN A 110 -14.40 0.71 -7.40
CA ASN A 110 -14.22 1.94 -6.62
C ASN A 110 -12.82 2.09 -6.01
N SER A 111 -11.83 1.32 -6.44
CA SER A 111 -10.43 1.45 -6.02
C SER A 111 -9.58 2.16 -7.07
N MET A 112 -8.45 2.70 -6.66
CA MET A 112 -7.54 3.44 -7.53
C MET A 112 -6.09 3.01 -7.35
N LEU A 113 -5.33 3.10 -8.44
CA LEU A 113 -3.89 2.96 -8.45
C LEU A 113 -3.29 4.30 -8.89
N MET A 114 -2.26 4.78 -8.19
CA MET A 114 -1.58 6.01 -8.58
C MET A 114 -0.10 5.76 -8.79
N ILE A 115 0.39 6.24 -9.91
CA ILE A 115 1.79 6.14 -10.31
C ILE A 115 2.37 7.54 -10.57
N HIS A 116 3.57 7.77 -10.08
CA HIS A 116 4.31 9.00 -10.30
C HIS A 116 5.82 8.78 -10.11
N ASN A 117 6.61 9.77 -10.51
CA ASN A 117 8.05 9.78 -10.29
C ASN A 117 8.40 9.92 -8.79
N PRO A 118 9.49 9.30 -8.33
CA PRO A 118 10.00 9.51 -6.98
C PRO A 118 10.39 10.98 -6.80
N TRP A 119 10.18 11.50 -5.61
CA TRP A 119 10.50 12.88 -5.28
C TRP A 119 11.22 13.00 -3.93
N THR A 120 11.89 14.09 -3.69
CA THR A 120 12.55 14.38 -2.41
C THR A 120 12.56 15.87 -2.11
N TYR A 121 12.67 16.21 -0.84
CA TYR A 121 13.03 17.57 -0.42
C TYR A 121 14.55 17.66 -0.28
N THR A 122 15.17 18.62 -0.96
CA THR A 122 16.60 18.85 -0.89
C THR A 122 16.93 20.32 -1.03
N ARG A 123 18.06 20.72 -0.47
CA ARG A 123 18.67 22.03 -0.65
C ARG A 123 20.17 21.86 -0.90
N GLY A 124 20.75 22.77 -1.66
CA GLY A 124 22.17 22.71 -1.96
C GLY A 124 22.55 23.69 -3.06
N ASN A 125 23.80 23.70 -3.43
CA ASN A 125 24.28 24.43 -4.61
C ASN A 125 23.88 23.70 -5.91
N SER A 126 24.17 24.33 -7.06
CA SER A 126 23.76 23.80 -8.37
C SER A 126 24.31 22.41 -8.69
N ILE A 127 25.51 22.08 -8.19
CA ILE A 127 26.15 20.77 -8.40
C ILE A 127 25.44 19.70 -7.58
N GLU A 128 25.18 20.00 -6.31
CA GLU A 128 24.46 19.09 -5.39
C GLU A 128 23.03 18.82 -5.84
N LEU A 129 22.30 19.85 -6.32
CA LEU A 129 20.96 19.70 -6.83
C LEU A 129 20.90 18.83 -8.09
N ARG A 130 21.85 19.02 -9.04
CA ARG A 130 21.94 18.15 -10.23
C ARG A 130 22.24 16.70 -9.85
N LYS A 131 23.16 16.49 -8.90
CA LYS A 131 23.46 15.15 -8.42
C LYS A 131 22.22 14.47 -7.82
N ARG A 132 21.40 15.20 -7.07
CA ARG A 132 20.13 14.67 -6.55
C ARG A 132 19.12 14.37 -7.65
N ALA A 133 19.03 15.19 -8.68
CA ALA A 133 18.21 14.90 -9.85
C ALA A 133 18.66 13.59 -10.53
N ASP A 134 19.95 13.42 -10.79
CA ASP A 134 20.51 12.19 -11.38
C ASP A 134 20.25 10.93 -10.51
N GLU A 135 20.22 11.08 -9.18
CA GLU A 135 19.89 9.99 -8.26
C GLU A 135 18.40 9.62 -8.36
N LEU A 136 17.49 10.60 -8.43
CA LEU A 136 16.07 10.39 -8.63
C LEU A 136 15.77 9.72 -9.97
N ASP A 137 16.45 10.14 -11.05
CA ASP A 137 16.31 9.52 -12.37
C ASP A 137 16.66 8.02 -12.32
N LYS A 138 17.73 7.64 -11.61
CA LYS A 138 18.11 6.23 -11.43
C LYS A 138 17.06 5.45 -10.64
N ILE A 139 16.48 6.04 -9.59
CA ILE A 139 15.42 5.41 -8.82
C ILE A 139 14.18 5.22 -9.69
N CYS A 140 13.83 6.25 -10.48
CA CYS A 140 12.71 6.19 -11.42
C CYS A 140 12.89 5.05 -12.43
N GLU A 141 14.06 4.95 -13.08
CA GLU A 141 14.34 3.86 -14.02
C GLU A 141 14.23 2.47 -13.37
N ASN A 142 14.69 2.31 -12.13
CA ASN A 142 14.51 1.06 -11.39
C ASN A 142 13.04 0.73 -11.15
N MET A 143 12.23 1.71 -10.74
CA MET A 143 10.79 1.54 -10.54
C MET A 143 10.08 1.18 -11.87
N LYS A 144 10.45 1.85 -12.98
CA LYS A 144 9.94 1.53 -14.32
C LYS A 144 10.16 0.07 -14.70
N THR A 145 11.33 -0.51 -14.35
CA THR A 145 11.58 -1.93 -14.63
C THR A 145 10.59 -2.86 -13.93
N ILE A 146 10.06 -2.46 -12.79
CA ILE A 146 9.05 -3.23 -12.04
C ILE A 146 7.70 -3.17 -12.75
N TYR A 147 7.25 -1.97 -13.10
CA TYR A 147 5.98 -1.79 -13.83
C TYR A 147 6.01 -2.49 -15.19
N MET A 148 7.10 -2.35 -15.94
CA MET A 148 7.26 -2.94 -17.29
C MET A 148 7.17 -4.46 -17.34
N LYS A 149 7.29 -5.16 -16.19
CA LYS A 149 7.04 -6.61 -16.14
C LYS A 149 5.57 -6.97 -16.42
N ARG A 150 4.66 -6.03 -16.28
CA ARG A 150 3.21 -6.24 -16.42
C ARG A 150 2.56 -5.25 -17.40
N PHE A 151 3.15 -4.04 -17.52
CA PHE A 151 2.61 -2.95 -18.32
C PHE A 151 2.54 -3.35 -19.79
N ASN A 152 1.35 -3.27 -20.38
CA ASN A 152 1.07 -3.74 -21.74
C ASN A 152 1.10 -2.64 -22.81
N SER A 153 1.86 -1.55 -22.54
CA SER A 153 2.13 -0.47 -23.48
C SER A 153 3.63 -0.16 -23.52
N THR A 154 4.03 0.99 -24.08
CA THR A 154 5.44 1.33 -24.28
C THR A 154 6.07 1.96 -23.02
N SER A 155 7.41 1.93 -22.96
CA SER A 155 8.17 2.59 -21.89
C SER A 155 7.98 4.11 -21.90
N GLU A 156 7.80 4.70 -23.08
CA GLU A 156 7.52 6.12 -23.27
C GLU A 156 6.16 6.50 -22.70
N GLU A 157 5.14 5.67 -22.93
CA GLU A 157 3.82 5.86 -22.34
C GLU A 157 3.86 5.75 -20.81
N LEU A 158 4.57 4.76 -20.27
CA LEU A 158 4.78 4.64 -18.83
C LEU A 158 5.48 5.89 -18.26
N SER A 159 6.53 6.39 -18.93
CA SER A 159 7.22 7.61 -18.51
C SER A 159 6.28 8.81 -18.47
N ARG A 160 5.44 8.99 -19.51
CA ARG A 160 4.44 10.04 -19.56
C ARG A 160 3.46 9.96 -18.38
N LEU A 161 2.95 8.77 -18.09
CA LEU A 161 2.01 8.58 -16.98
C LEU A 161 2.67 8.86 -15.61
N LEU A 162 3.93 8.51 -15.43
CA LEU A 162 4.70 8.82 -14.22
C LEU A 162 4.94 10.33 -14.07
N ASP A 163 5.31 11.03 -15.17
CA ASP A 163 5.55 12.47 -15.18
C ASP A 163 4.29 13.27 -14.84
N GLU A 164 3.12 12.78 -15.28
CA GLU A 164 1.81 13.40 -15.09
C GLU A 164 1.19 13.13 -13.71
N GLU A 165 1.79 12.29 -12.84
CA GLU A 165 1.17 11.82 -11.60
C GLU A 165 -0.23 11.27 -11.91
N THR A 166 -0.28 10.08 -12.48
CA THR A 166 -1.53 9.54 -13.01
C THR A 166 -2.27 8.69 -11.98
N TRP A 167 -3.52 9.02 -11.76
CA TRP A 167 -4.49 8.24 -11.00
C TRP A 167 -5.31 7.38 -11.97
N LEU A 168 -5.20 6.07 -11.81
CA LEU A 168 -5.85 5.09 -12.67
C LEU A 168 -6.99 4.41 -11.90
N ASP A 169 -8.18 4.40 -12.48
CA ASP A 169 -9.26 3.57 -11.97
C ASP A 169 -8.99 2.07 -12.24
N ALA A 170 -9.85 1.20 -11.72
CA ALA A 170 -9.68 -0.26 -11.87
C ALA A 170 -9.70 -0.70 -13.35
N ASN A 171 -10.54 -0.09 -14.19
CA ASN A 171 -10.66 -0.42 -15.60
C ASN A 171 -9.47 0.09 -16.42
N GLU A 172 -8.95 1.27 -16.12
CA GLU A 172 -7.73 1.84 -16.71
C GLU A 172 -6.52 0.99 -16.33
N SER A 173 -6.40 0.62 -15.05
CA SER A 173 -5.35 -0.27 -14.55
C SER A 173 -5.39 -1.63 -15.24
N PHE A 174 -6.58 -2.18 -15.46
CA PHE A 174 -6.77 -3.45 -16.19
C PHE A 174 -6.34 -3.32 -17.66
N LYS A 175 -6.72 -2.26 -18.36
CA LYS A 175 -6.32 -2.01 -19.76
C LYS A 175 -4.81 -1.88 -19.91
N LEU A 176 -4.14 -1.30 -18.92
CA LEU A 176 -2.68 -1.12 -18.91
C LEU A 176 -1.91 -2.35 -18.37
N GLY A 177 -2.60 -3.42 -17.97
CA GLY A 177 -1.96 -4.64 -17.43
C GLY A 177 -1.49 -4.53 -15.98
N LEU A 178 -1.81 -3.43 -15.30
CA LEU A 178 -1.47 -3.20 -13.89
C LEU A 178 -2.47 -3.84 -12.92
N CYS A 179 -3.58 -4.37 -13.44
CA CYS A 179 -4.59 -5.14 -12.74
C CYS A 179 -4.98 -6.35 -13.61
N ASP A 180 -5.25 -7.50 -12.98
CA ASP A 180 -5.65 -8.73 -13.70
C ASP A 180 -7.16 -8.95 -13.69
N LYS A 181 -7.87 -8.37 -12.71
CA LYS A 181 -9.32 -8.51 -12.61
C LYS A 181 -9.95 -7.35 -11.86
N VAL A 182 -10.95 -6.76 -12.48
CA VAL A 182 -11.85 -5.80 -11.81
C VAL A 182 -12.92 -6.57 -11.04
N LEU A 183 -13.15 -6.19 -9.79
CA LEU A 183 -14.17 -6.77 -8.90
C LEU A 183 -15.35 -5.79 -8.76
N GLU A 184 -16.51 -6.32 -8.35
CA GLU A 184 -17.62 -5.46 -7.92
C GLU A 184 -17.20 -4.56 -6.74
N GLU A 185 -17.89 -3.42 -6.58
CA GLU A 185 -17.62 -2.47 -5.51
C GLU A 185 -17.61 -3.10 -4.13
N VAL A 186 -16.62 -2.72 -3.34
CA VAL A 186 -16.49 -3.09 -1.93
C VAL A 186 -16.72 -1.85 -1.07
N LYS A 187 -17.48 -1.98 0.03
CA LYS A 187 -17.61 -0.86 0.99
C LYS A 187 -16.24 -0.54 1.58
N MET A 188 -15.71 0.62 1.26
CA MET A 188 -14.45 1.10 1.82
C MET A 188 -14.60 1.40 3.32
N VAL A 189 -13.71 0.87 4.13
CA VAL A 189 -13.73 1.01 5.59
C VAL A 189 -12.68 2.01 6.10
N ALA A 190 -11.60 2.26 5.33
CA ALA A 190 -10.50 3.11 5.77
C ALA A 190 -10.62 4.53 5.22
N LYS A 191 -10.46 5.52 6.12
CA LYS A 191 -10.35 6.94 5.79
C LYS A 191 -8.90 7.36 6.00
N PHE A 192 -8.31 8.04 5.03
CA PHE A 192 -7.02 8.69 5.19
C PHE A 192 -7.16 10.12 5.73
N ASP A 193 -6.19 10.57 6.52
CA ASP A 193 -6.06 11.98 6.86
C ASP A 193 -5.65 12.76 5.60
N ASP A 194 -6.11 14.01 5.44
CA ASP A 194 -5.71 14.91 4.35
C ASP A 194 -4.18 15.07 4.25
N LYS A 195 -3.48 14.85 5.34
CA LYS A 195 -2.02 14.86 5.39
C LYS A 195 -1.38 13.80 4.48
N ALA A 196 -2.05 12.67 4.26
CA ALA A 196 -1.59 11.60 3.38
C ALA A 196 -1.47 12.06 1.92
N PHE A 197 -2.29 13.06 1.52
CA PHE A 197 -2.34 13.56 0.15
C PHE A 197 -1.60 14.88 -0.07
N ARG A 198 -0.99 15.47 0.97
CA ARG A 198 -0.37 16.82 0.89
C ARG A 198 0.71 16.98 -0.17
N ASN A 199 1.29 15.87 -0.61
CA ASN A 199 2.39 15.84 -1.55
C ASN A 199 1.95 15.46 -2.98
N TYR A 200 0.64 15.21 -3.20
CA TYR A 200 0.08 14.85 -4.50
C TYR A 200 -0.61 16.04 -5.16
N LYS A 201 -0.49 16.14 -6.49
CA LYS A 201 -0.99 17.30 -7.27
C LYS A 201 -2.40 17.07 -7.81
N HIS A 202 -2.74 15.84 -8.16
CA HIS A 202 -3.95 15.51 -8.93
C HIS A 202 -4.89 14.56 -8.15
N VAL A 203 -4.95 14.71 -6.82
CA VAL A 203 -5.79 13.85 -5.96
C VAL A 203 -7.27 13.91 -6.39
N PRO A 204 -7.92 12.79 -6.70
CA PRO A 204 -9.33 12.78 -7.04
C PRO A 204 -10.20 13.32 -5.90
N ASN A 205 -11.21 14.13 -6.25
CA ASN A 205 -12.12 14.76 -5.28
C ASN A 205 -12.83 13.76 -4.37
N ALA A 206 -13.03 12.52 -4.82
CA ALA A 206 -13.62 11.44 -4.01
C ALA A 206 -12.84 11.17 -2.71
N PHE A 207 -11.50 11.28 -2.74
CA PHE A 207 -10.67 11.10 -1.54
C PHE A 207 -10.65 12.35 -0.65
N LEU A 208 -10.77 13.55 -1.23
CA LEU A 208 -10.76 14.81 -0.49
C LEU A 208 -12.09 15.10 0.21
N ASN A 209 -13.21 14.63 -0.35
CA ASN A 209 -14.56 14.90 0.14
C ASN A 209 -15.11 13.84 1.12
N ALA A 210 -14.36 12.78 1.40
CA ALA A 210 -14.79 11.73 2.34
C ALA A 210 -15.06 12.23 3.79
N LYS A 211 -14.74 13.50 4.09
CA LYS A 211 -15.02 14.15 5.38
C LYS A 211 -16.49 14.46 5.64
N ASN A 212 -17.33 14.58 4.62
CA ASN A 212 -18.68 15.14 4.75
C ASN A 212 -19.80 14.10 4.77
N GLU A 213 -19.54 12.85 4.51
CA GLU A 213 -20.55 11.83 4.76
C GLU A 213 -20.54 11.46 6.24
N LYS A 214 -21.57 11.93 6.96
CA LYS A 214 -21.89 11.41 8.29
C LYS A 214 -22.01 9.89 8.13
N LEU A 215 -21.15 9.13 8.82
CA LEU A 215 -21.37 7.70 8.99
C LEU A 215 -22.84 7.52 9.36
N PRO A 216 -23.57 6.57 8.73
CA PRO A 216 -24.89 6.24 9.18
C PRO A 216 -24.81 5.98 10.69
N GLU A 217 -25.69 6.61 11.45
CA GLU A 217 -25.70 6.42 12.90
C GLU A 217 -25.80 4.91 13.15
N MET A 218 -24.75 4.35 13.76
CA MET A 218 -24.78 2.96 14.16
C MET A 218 -25.99 2.74 15.05
N ASP A 219 -26.79 1.75 14.75
CA ASP A 219 -27.89 1.36 15.59
C ASP A 219 -27.42 1.01 17.02
N SER A 220 -28.35 1.03 17.97
CA SER A 220 -28.04 0.81 19.38
C SER A 220 -27.44 -0.58 19.67
N GLU A 221 -27.77 -1.59 18.87
CA GLU A 221 -27.25 -2.96 19.01
C GLU A 221 -25.77 -3.03 18.58
N THR A 222 -25.42 -2.39 17.45
CA THR A 222 -24.04 -2.32 16.96
C THR A 222 -23.15 -1.53 17.91
N LYS A 223 -23.65 -0.41 18.48
CA LYS A 223 -22.92 0.34 19.53
C LYS A 223 -22.69 -0.49 20.79
N ALA A 224 -23.69 -1.25 21.23
CA ALA A 224 -23.58 -2.13 22.37
C ALA A 224 -22.61 -3.30 22.14
N LEU A 225 -22.58 -3.85 20.93
CA LEU A 225 -21.65 -4.92 20.55
C LEU A 225 -20.21 -4.43 20.56
N ILE A 226 -19.92 -3.27 19.96
CA ILE A 226 -18.59 -2.64 19.97
C ILE A 226 -18.15 -2.32 21.40
N SER A 227 -19.03 -1.81 22.25
CA SER A 227 -18.72 -1.53 23.64
C SER A 227 -18.36 -2.82 24.42
N ARG A 228 -19.08 -3.93 24.17
CA ARG A 228 -18.75 -5.24 24.75
C ARG A 228 -17.41 -5.80 24.27
N VAL A 229 -17.13 -5.70 22.97
CA VAL A 229 -15.84 -6.13 22.39
C VAL A 229 -14.70 -5.33 23.01
N ASN A 230 -14.82 -4.01 23.11
CA ASN A 230 -13.82 -3.16 23.73
C ASN A 230 -13.63 -3.45 25.22
N GLN A 231 -14.68 -3.81 25.94
CA GLN A 231 -14.56 -4.28 27.33
C GLN A 231 -13.79 -5.60 27.43
N ILE A 232 -14.05 -6.56 26.56
CA ILE A 232 -13.35 -7.85 26.55
C ILE A 232 -11.87 -7.64 26.22
N LEU A 233 -11.54 -6.83 25.21
CA LEU A 233 -10.15 -6.50 24.86
C LEU A 233 -9.40 -5.82 26.02
N LYS A 234 -10.07 -4.93 26.75
CA LYS A 234 -9.48 -4.28 27.92
C LYS A 234 -9.24 -5.25 29.08
N TYR A 235 -10.10 -6.23 29.30
CA TYR A 235 -9.89 -7.30 30.27
C TYR A 235 -8.74 -8.21 29.88
N GLU A 236 -8.54 -8.53 28.59
CA GLU A 236 -7.41 -9.34 28.13
C GLU A 236 -6.07 -8.59 28.26
N GLU A 237 -6.04 -7.27 28.09
CA GLU A 237 -4.83 -6.46 28.35
C GLU A 237 -4.47 -6.41 29.83
N GLU A 238 -5.43 -6.36 30.76
CA GLU A 238 -5.19 -6.34 32.20
C GLU A 238 -4.71 -7.69 32.76
N PHE A 239 -5.04 -8.83 32.14
CA PHE A 239 -4.64 -10.18 32.60
C PHE A 239 -3.34 -10.70 31.97
N ASN A 240 -2.75 -10.04 30.98
CA ASN A 240 -1.47 -10.44 30.38
C ASN A 240 -0.24 -9.75 31.00
N TYR A 241 -0.38 -9.09 32.14
CA TYR A 241 0.69 -8.43 32.90
C TYR A 241 0.91 -9.03 34.32
N GLU A 242 0.59 -10.31 34.56
CA GLU A 242 1.06 -11.04 35.73
C GLU A 242 1.94 -12.24 35.38
#